data_87bc07cd44bfd4da5a7ff1ed53ebd667
#
_entry.id   87bc07cd44bfd4da5a7ff1ed53ebd667
#
_cell.length_a   1.000
_cell.length_b   1.000
_cell.length_c   1.000
_cell.angle_alpha   90.00
_cell.angle_beta   90.00
_cell.angle_gamma   90.00
#
_symmetry.space_group_name_H-M   'P 1'
#
loop_
_entity.id
_entity.type
_entity.pdbx_description
1 polymer ?
#
loop_
_entity_poly.entity_id
_entity_poly.type
_entity_poly.pdbx_seq_one_letter_code
_entity_poly.pdbx_strand_id
1 'polypeptide(L)'
;MVDRANALANEGGIKNVEFRVDDITDLSFPNDCFDLVFVSAVLEHLPDPVVALKEIRRVLKPGAVTVIINTDWGDPLISPESDDIRRFFELFEAGFNRYGGSLNRGRHLRLMMREAGLDVTEFQAYYGSSGTPVTIQYTVGGYISWMKNFRIFDEAVSLGDVDRSTLDKMEENMLKWADNPEAFIAVGRCTAIGVK
;
A
#
# COMPACT_ATOMS: atom_id res chain seq x y z
N MET A 1 16.12 4.75 -8.03
CA MET A 1 15.32 5.43 -6.98
C MET A 1 16.22 5.99 -5.88
N VAL A 2 17.06 5.19 -5.25
CA VAL A 2 17.96 5.62 -4.16
C VAL A 2 18.90 6.75 -4.59
N ASP A 3 19.54 6.66 -5.79
CA ASP A 3 20.43 7.72 -6.30
C ASP A 3 19.72 9.08 -6.43
N ARG A 4 18.46 9.07 -6.89
CA ARG A 4 17.63 10.27 -6.98
C ARG A 4 17.29 10.85 -5.61
N ALA A 5 16.99 10.00 -4.62
CA ALA A 5 16.70 10.42 -3.25
C ALA A 5 17.95 11.07 -2.62
N ASN A 6 19.12 10.45 -2.79
CA ASN A 6 20.39 11.01 -2.33
C ASN A 6 20.72 12.36 -3.02
N ALA A 7 20.46 12.47 -4.33
CA ALA A 7 20.66 13.72 -5.06
C ALA A 7 19.75 14.84 -4.50
N LEU A 8 18.46 14.57 -4.30
CA LEU A 8 17.52 15.54 -3.72
C LEU A 8 17.90 15.95 -2.29
N ALA A 9 18.35 15.02 -1.45
CA ALA A 9 18.83 15.34 -0.10
C ALA A 9 20.05 16.27 -0.15
N ASN A 10 21.01 16.00 -1.04
CA ASN A 10 22.18 16.83 -1.22
C ASN A 10 21.82 18.23 -1.72
N GLU A 11 20.96 18.35 -2.73
CA GLU A 11 20.44 19.61 -3.26
C GLU A 11 19.71 20.42 -2.18
N GLY A 12 18.93 19.73 -1.32
CA GLY A 12 18.24 20.34 -0.18
C GLY A 12 19.12 20.63 1.04
N GLY A 13 20.41 20.30 1.00
CA GLY A 13 21.34 20.48 2.11
C GLY A 13 21.05 19.59 3.34
N ILE A 14 20.27 18.50 3.16
CA ILE A 14 19.89 17.56 4.22
C ILE A 14 21.06 16.59 4.45
N LYS A 15 21.67 16.63 5.64
CA LYS A 15 22.87 15.85 5.97
C LYS A 15 22.64 14.69 6.94
N ASN A 16 21.45 14.61 7.52
CA ASN A 16 21.07 13.62 8.55
C ASN A 16 20.18 12.50 8.02
N VAL A 17 20.23 12.23 6.73
CA VAL A 17 19.48 11.18 6.07
C VAL A 17 20.42 10.31 5.22
N GLU A 18 20.17 9.03 5.20
CA GLU A 18 20.83 8.06 4.34
C GLU A 18 19.75 7.22 3.64
N PHE A 19 19.90 7.04 2.32
CA PHE A 19 19.01 6.16 1.54
C PHE A 19 19.82 4.97 1.03
N ARG A 20 19.31 3.78 1.25
CA ARG A 20 19.91 2.53 0.76
C ARG A 20 18.83 1.55 0.26
N VAL A 21 19.25 0.57 -0.52
CA VAL A 21 18.44 -0.61 -0.86
C VAL A 21 18.72 -1.65 0.19
N ASP A 22 17.65 -2.25 0.74
CA ASP A 22 17.74 -3.34 1.70
C ASP A 22 16.52 -4.27 1.57
N ASP A 23 16.61 -5.50 2.07
CA ASP A 23 15.48 -6.42 2.12
C ASP A 23 14.86 -6.36 3.52
N ILE A 24 13.58 -5.99 3.58
CA ILE A 24 12.86 -5.86 4.85
C ILE A 24 12.71 -7.22 5.58
N THR A 25 12.88 -8.34 4.86
CA THR A 25 12.83 -9.69 5.44
C THR A 25 14.19 -10.20 5.94
N ASP A 26 15.28 -9.47 5.64
CA ASP A 26 16.64 -9.75 6.07
C ASP A 26 17.45 -8.43 6.12
N LEU A 27 17.13 -7.59 7.10
CA LEU A 27 17.71 -6.25 7.23
C LEU A 27 19.20 -6.30 7.58
N SER A 28 20.01 -5.56 6.83
CA SER A 28 21.47 -5.49 7.03
C SER A 28 21.90 -4.74 8.31
N PHE A 29 20.96 -4.28 9.13
CA PHE A 29 21.22 -3.57 10.38
C PHE A 29 21.48 -4.54 11.54
N PRO A 30 22.32 -4.15 12.54
CA PRO A 30 22.50 -4.94 13.75
C PRO A 30 21.23 -4.96 14.62
N ASN A 31 21.19 -5.88 15.58
CA ASN A 31 20.13 -5.90 16.59
C ASN A 31 20.16 -4.59 17.41
N ASP A 32 18.99 -4.18 17.90
CA ASP A 32 18.87 -3.13 18.93
C ASP A 32 19.50 -1.78 18.51
N CYS A 33 19.36 -1.38 17.24
CA CYS A 33 20.00 -0.18 16.71
C CYS A 33 19.07 1.02 16.49
N PHE A 34 17.73 0.81 16.36
CA PHE A 34 16.79 1.88 16.13
C PHE A 34 15.90 2.19 17.33
N ASP A 35 15.65 3.47 17.55
CA ASP A 35 14.69 3.98 18.53
C ASP A 35 13.25 4.01 17.98
N LEU A 36 13.09 4.07 16.65
CA LEU A 36 11.82 4.03 15.95
C LEU A 36 11.99 3.43 14.56
N VAL A 37 11.02 2.59 14.16
CA VAL A 37 10.88 2.12 12.78
C VAL A 37 9.51 2.49 12.26
N PHE A 38 9.46 3.13 11.09
CA PHE A 38 8.24 3.51 10.40
C PHE A 38 8.10 2.71 9.10
N VAL A 39 6.94 2.07 8.91
CA VAL A 39 6.63 1.30 7.70
C VAL A 39 5.29 1.75 7.13
N SER A 40 5.26 2.07 5.86
CA SER A 40 4.02 2.48 5.18
C SER A 40 3.91 1.82 3.82
N ALA A 41 2.77 1.17 3.55
CA ALA A 41 2.42 0.54 2.27
C ALA A 41 3.50 -0.46 1.78
N VAL A 42 3.93 -1.39 2.65
CA VAL A 42 4.94 -2.41 2.35
C VAL A 42 4.40 -3.82 2.57
N LEU A 43 3.72 -4.06 3.69
CA LEU A 43 3.35 -5.40 4.11
C LEU A 43 2.37 -6.09 3.16
N GLU A 44 1.56 -5.30 2.44
CA GLU A 44 0.65 -5.83 1.41
C GLU A 44 1.36 -6.53 0.25
N HIS A 45 2.63 -6.18 0.00
CA HIS A 45 3.42 -6.75 -1.09
C HIS A 45 4.14 -8.05 -0.70
N LEU A 46 4.22 -8.37 0.59
CA LEU A 46 5.02 -9.49 1.07
C LEU A 46 4.22 -10.79 1.11
N PRO A 47 4.78 -11.91 0.67
CA PRO A 47 4.17 -13.24 0.86
C PRO A 47 4.00 -13.58 2.36
N ASP A 48 5.03 -13.34 3.16
CA ASP A 48 5.01 -13.52 4.61
C ASP A 48 5.44 -12.22 5.32
N PRO A 49 4.48 -11.35 5.67
CA PRO A 49 4.77 -10.10 6.36
C PRO A 49 5.26 -10.28 7.80
N VAL A 50 5.00 -11.45 8.42
CA VAL A 50 5.45 -11.72 9.80
C VAL A 50 6.98 -11.84 9.87
N VAL A 51 7.63 -12.33 8.82
CA VAL A 51 9.10 -12.36 8.73
C VAL A 51 9.67 -10.93 8.78
N ALA A 52 9.12 -10.02 7.98
CA ALA A 52 9.52 -8.61 7.98
C ALA A 52 9.28 -7.96 9.35
N LEU A 53 8.15 -8.24 9.99
CA LEU A 53 7.85 -7.73 11.33
C LEU A 53 8.79 -8.26 12.41
N LYS A 54 9.27 -9.50 12.29
CA LYS A 54 10.31 -10.06 13.17
C LYS A 54 11.65 -9.34 12.97
N GLU A 55 12.02 -9.01 11.73
CA GLU A 55 13.22 -8.23 11.44
C GLU A 55 13.11 -6.79 11.99
N ILE A 56 11.97 -6.14 11.81
CA ILE A 56 11.68 -4.84 12.43
C ILE A 56 11.85 -4.92 13.95
N ARG A 57 11.27 -5.95 14.58
CA ARG A 57 11.45 -6.16 16.01
C ARG A 57 12.91 -6.40 16.39
N ARG A 58 13.67 -7.16 15.59
CA ARG A 58 15.09 -7.44 15.84
C ARG A 58 15.93 -6.17 15.90
N VAL A 59 15.73 -5.27 14.91
CA VAL A 59 16.52 -4.03 14.81
C VAL A 59 16.08 -2.93 15.77
N LEU A 60 14.87 -2.99 16.32
CA LEU A 60 14.40 -2.06 17.36
C LEU A 60 15.14 -2.33 18.68
N LYS A 61 15.50 -1.26 19.39
CA LYS A 61 15.99 -1.34 20.78
C LYS A 61 14.90 -1.85 21.72
N PRO A 62 15.23 -2.46 22.87
CA PRO A 62 14.25 -2.78 23.90
C PRO A 62 13.44 -1.53 24.32
N GLY A 63 12.11 -1.64 24.28
CA GLY A 63 11.18 -0.52 24.55
C GLY A 63 11.00 0.49 23.41
N ALA A 64 11.68 0.31 22.29
CA ALA A 64 11.52 1.16 21.11
C ALA A 64 10.22 0.83 20.34
N VAL A 65 9.79 1.78 19.51
CA VAL A 65 8.47 1.82 18.89
C VAL A 65 8.54 1.53 17.40
N THR A 66 7.55 0.81 16.87
CA THR A 66 7.28 0.77 15.43
C THR A 66 5.90 1.34 15.15
N VAL A 67 5.80 2.12 14.06
CA VAL A 67 4.54 2.61 13.49
C VAL A 67 4.35 1.99 12.12
N ILE A 68 3.26 1.28 11.93
CA ILE A 68 2.97 0.61 10.67
C ILE A 68 1.64 1.10 10.11
N ILE A 69 1.68 1.58 8.88
CA ILE A 69 0.49 2.01 8.14
C ILE A 69 0.33 1.10 6.93
N ASN A 70 -0.83 0.47 6.82
CA ASN A 70 -1.20 -0.33 5.66
C ASN A 70 -2.56 0.07 5.14
N THR A 71 -2.71 0.10 3.82
CA THR A 71 -4.02 0.25 3.21
C THR A 71 -4.78 -1.07 3.30
N ASP A 72 -6.09 -0.98 3.44
CA ASP A 72 -7.02 -2.09 3.36
C ASP A 72 -8.01 -1.80 2.23
N TRP A 73 -7.82 -2.48 1.11
CA TRP A 73 -8.53 -2.23 -0.14
C TRP A 73 -9.77 -3.10 -0.34
N GLY A 74 -10.03 -4.02 0.61
CA GLY A 74 -11.01 -5.08 0.42
C GLY A 74 -12.47 -4.62 0.33
N ASP A 75 -12.80 -3.47 0.93
CA ASP A 75 -14.17 -2.96 0.96
C ASP A 75 -14.18 -1.44 0.73
N PRO A 76 -13.85 -0.95 -0.50
CA PRO A 76 -13.90 0.47 -0.78
C PRO A 76 -15.34 0.99 -0.80
N LEU A 77 -15.55 2.18 -0.26
CA LEU A 77 -16.80 2.92 -0.42
C LEU A 77 -16.74 3.65 -1.76
N ILE A 78 -17.73 3.42 -2.61
CA ILE A 78 -17.81 4.01 -3.96
C ILE A 78 -19.21 4.58 -4.14
N SER A 79 -19.33 5.84 -4.51
CA SER A 79 -20.62 6.49 -4.80
C SER A 79 -20.43 7.52 -5.92
N PRO A 80 -21.34 7.56 -6.92
CA PRO A 80 -22.33 6.50 -7.22
C PRO A 80 -21.62 5.18 -7.55
N GLU A 81 -22.34 4.07 -7.43
CA GLU A 81 -21.81 2.74 -7.76
C GLU A 81 -21.20 2.70 -9.16
N SER A 82 -20.08 1.99 -9.29
CA SER A 82 -19.37 1.81 -10.56
C SER A 82 -18.81 0.39 -10.65
N ASP A 83 -19.35 -0.39 -11.58
CA ASP A 83 -18.89 -1.73 -11.84
C ASP A 83 -17.43 -1.74 -12.35
N ASP A 84 -17.03 -0.73 -13.12
CA ASP A 84 -15.66 -0.62 -13.65
C ASP A 84 -14.64 -0.35 -12.55
N ILE A 85 -14.97 0.50 -11.55
CA ILE A 85 -14.09 0.73 -10.40
C ILE A 85 -14.04 -0.53 -9.53
N ARG A 86 -15.14 -1.22 -9.32
CA ARG A 86 -15.15 -2.50 -8.60
C ARG A 86 -14.32 -3.55 -9.32
N ARG A 87 -14.47 -3.66 -10.64
CA ARG A 87 -13.69 -4.56 -11.47
C ARG A 87 -12.19 -4.26 -11.43
N PHE A 88 -11.82 -2.98 -11.39
CA PHE A 88 -10.43 -2.57 -11.17
C PHE A 88 -9.87 -3.18 -9.86
N PHE A 89 -10.59 -3.06 -8.73
CA PHE A 89 -10.14 -3.63 -7.45
C PHE A 89 -10.04 -5.15 -7.49
N GLU A 90 -10.99 -5.84 -8.13
CA GLU A 90 -10.94 -7.30 -8.30
C GLU A 90 -9.69 -7.75 -9.06
N LEU A 91 -9.40 -7.12 -10.20
CA LEU A 91 -8.20 -7.42 -11.00
C LEU A 91 -6.91 -7.09 -10.24
N PHE A 92 -6.93 -5.98 -9.50
CA PHE A 92 -5.82 -5.54 -8.67
C PHE A 92 -5.52 -6.55 -7.56
N GLU A 93 -6.55 -6.99 -6.82
CA GLU A 93 -6.43 -8.03 -5.79
C GLU A 93 -5.94 -9.36 -6.37
N ALA A 94 -6.53 -9.81 -7.48
CA ALA A 94 -6.10 -11.03 -8.14
C ALA A 94 -4.61 -10.98 -8.54
N GLY A 95 -4.15 -9.82 -9.03
CA GLY A 95 -2.75 -9.59 -9.34
C GLY A 95 -1.84 -9.69 -8.12
N PHE A 96 -2.19 -9.05 -7.00
CA PHE A 96 -1.43 -9.14 -5.75
C PHE A 96 -1.35 -10.57 -5.22
N ASN A 97 -2.48 -11.28 -5.21
CA ASN A 97 -2.57 -12.64 -4.70
C ASN A 97 -1.66 -13.63 -5.48
N ARG A 98 -1.45 -13.40 -6.79
CA ARG A 98 -0.52 -14.22 -7.61
C ARG A 98 0.92 -14.19 -7.11
N TYR A 99 1.33 -13.09 -6.49
CA TYR A 99 2.68 -12.90 -5.93
C TYR A 99 2.74 -13.12 -4.42
N GLY A 100 1.68 -13.68 -3.82
CA GLY A 100 1.60 -13.89 -2.37
C GLY A 100 1.33 -12.63 -1.56
N GLY A 101 1.13 -11.49 -2.22
CA GLY A 101 0.67 -10.27 -1.56
C GLY A 101 -0.80 -10.35 -1.16
N SER A 102 -1.30 -9.34 -0.45
CA SER A 102 -2.73 -9.24 -0.14
C SER A 102 -3.13 -7.79 0.12
N LEU A 103 -4.19 -7.36 -0.54
CA LEU A 103 -4.74 -6.02 -0.38
C LEU A 103 -5.45 -5.81 0.98
N ASN A 104 -5.70 -6.89 1.74
CA ASN A 104 -6.43 -6.88 3.00
C ASN A 104 -5.52 -6.97 4.24
N ARG A 105 -4.22 -6.67 4.10
CA ARG A 105 -3.25 -6.76 5.21
C ARG A 105 -3.54 -5.75 6.33
N GLY A 106 -4.17 -4.61 6.04
CA GLY A 106 -4.48 -3.58 7.02
C GLY A 106 -5.29 -4.12 8.20
N ARG A 107 -6.37 -4.84 7.95
CA ARG A 107 -7.25 -5.42 8.98
C ARG A 107 -6.56 -6.48 9.86
N HIS A 108 -5.45 -7.05 9.39
CA HIS A 108 -4.71 -8.11 10.07
C HIS A 108 -3.46 -7.61 10.82
N LEU A 109 -3.13 -6.30 10.78
CA LEU A 109 -1.91 -5.74 11.38
C LEU A 109 -1.72 -6.16 12.84
N ARG A 110 -2.76 -6.07 13.67
CA ARG A 110 -2.67 -6.42 15.09
C ARG A 110 -2.26 -7.87 15.31
N LEU A 111 -2.81 -8.79 14.52
CA LEU A 111 -2.49 -10.22 14.61
C LEU A 111 -1.03 -10.43 14.20
N MET A 112 -0.65 -9.96 13.02
CA MET A 112 0.70 -10.15 12.47
C MET A 112 1.80 -9.57 13.38
N MET A 113 1.56 -8.38 13.96
CA MET A 113 2.51 -7.75 14.88
C MET A 113 2.69 -8.57 16.17
N ARG A 114 1.59 -9.12 16.72
CA ARG A 114 1.68 -10.02 17.91
C ARG A 114 2.39 -11.31 17.59
N GLU A 115 2.16 -11.91 16.43
CA GLU A 115 2.87 -13.11 15.97
C GLU A 115 4.37 -12.85 15.80
N ALA A 116 4.75 -11.62 15.46
CA ALA A 116 6.15 -11.19 15.42
C ALA A 116 6.74 -10.86 16.81
N GLY A 117 5.93 -10.90 17.88
CA GLY A 117 6.35 -10.62 19.24
C GLY A 117 6.41 -9.12 19.60
N LEU A 118 5.71 -8.27 18.84
CA LEU A 118 5.51 -6.86 19.15
C LEU A 118 4.28 -6.68 20.06
N ASP A 119 4.40 -5.86 21.10
CA ASP A 119 3.26 -5.47 21.92
C ASP A 119 2.51 -4.33 21.23
N VAL A 120 1.28 -4.59 20.78
CA VAL A 120 0.46 -3.61 20.06
C VAL A 120 -0.26 -2.70 21.05
N THR A 121 0.23 -1.48 21.20
CA THR A 121 -0.30 -0.48 22.15
C THR A 121 -1.44 0.33 21.59
N GLU A 122 -1.44 0.60 20.26
CA GLU A 122 -2.49 1.35 19.57
C GLU A 122 -2.85 0.72 18.24
N PHE A 123 -4.11 0.83 17.87
CA PHE A 123 -4.60 0.46 16.54
C PHE A 123 -5.77 1.36 16.15
N GLN A 124 -5.70 1.89 14.94
CA GLN A 124 -6.75 2.69 14.35
C GLN A 124 -7.07 2.18 12.95
N ALA A 125 -8.36 2.13 12.63
CA ALA A 125 -8.84 1.92 11.26
C ALA A 125 -9.71 3.12 10.86
N TYR A 126 -9.46 3.66 9.68
CA TYR A 126 -10.18 4.82 9.15
C TYR A 126 -10.24 4.74 7.61
N TYR A 127 -11.03 5.59 6.99
CA TYR A 127 -11.09 5.71 5.54
C TYR A 127 -10.30 6.93 5.07
N GLY A 128 -9.39 6.71 4.11
CA GLY A 128 -8.84 7.77 3.27
C GLY A 128 -9.81 8.03 2.12
N SER A 129 -10.32 9.25 2.01
CA SER A 129 -11.38 9.58 1.07
C SER A 129 -10.97 10.61 0.04
N SER A 130 -11.52 10.46 -1.16
CA SER A 130 -11.52 11.42 -2.26
C SER A 130 -12.97 11.74 -2.59
N GLY A 131 -13.39 12.99 -2.44
CA GLY A 131 -14.78 13.43 -2.60
C GLY A 131 -14.88 14.86 -3.12
N THR A 132 -13.78 15.45 -3.63
CA THR A 132 -13.81 16.67 -4.41
C THR A 132 -13.42 16.38 -5.86
N PRO A 133 -13.86 17.18 -6.85
CA PRO A 133 -13.51 16.94 -8.26
C PRO A 133 -12.00 16.74 -8.46
N VAL A 134 -11.16 17.54 -7.79
CA VAL A 134 -9.71 17.46 -7.91
C VAL A 134 -9.17 16.14 -7.33
N THR A 135 -9.62 15.76 -6.14
CA THR A 135 -9.15 14.53 -5.48
C THR A 135 -9.66 13.28 -6.17
N ILE A 136 -10.87 13.30 -6.71
CA ILE A 136 -11.44 12.18 -7.48
C ILE A 136 -10.67 11.99 -8.79
N GLN A 137 -10.46 13.05 -9.57
CA GLN A 137 -9.69 12.97 -10.82
C GLN A 137 -8.26 12.49 -10.57
N TYR A 138 -7.62 12.95 -9.49
CA TYR A 138 -6.28 12.49 -9.11
C TYR A 138 -6.29 10.99 -8.77
N THR A 139 -7.25 10.53 -7.97
CA THR A 139 -7.34 9.13 -7.52
C THR A 139 -7.65 8.19 -8.69
N VAL A 140 -8.65 8.53 -9.50
CA VAL A 140 -9.03 7.72 -10.68
C VAL A 140 -7.90 7.74 -11.72
N GLY A 141 -7.27 8.88 -11.95
CA GLY A 141 -6.08 8.98 -12.81
C GLY A 141 -4.94 8.08 -12.32
N GLY A 142 -4.76 7.96 -11.01
CA GLY A 142 -3.81 7.02 -10.40
C GLY A 142 -4.17 5.55 -10.72
N TYR A 143 -5.42 5.14 -10.56
CA TYR A 143 -5.87 3.80 -10.89
C TYR A 143 -5.69 3.47 -12.38
N ILE A 144 -6.03 4.40 -13.25
CA ILE A 144 -5.81 4.27 -14.70
C ILE A 144 -4.31 4.15 -15.02
N SER A 145 -3.48 4.95 -14.36
CA SER A 145 -2.02 4.84 -14.50
C SER A 145 -1.51 3.46 -14.05
N TRP A 146 -2.07 2.88 -12.99
CA TRP A 146 -1.72 1.52 -12.58
C TRP A 146 -2.18 0.47 -13.58
N MET A 147 -3.40 0.58 -14.12
CA MET A 147 -3.89 -0.30 -15.18
C MET A 147 -2.97 -0.33 -16.41
N LYS A 148 -2.35 0.81 -16.74
CA LYS A 148 -1.46 0.94 -17.90
C LYS A 148 -0.02 0.51 -17.65
N ASN A 149 0.46 0.62 -16.41
CA ASN A 149 1.89 0.51 -16.12
C ASN A 149 2.25 -0.65 -15.18
N PHE A 150 1.27 -1.23 -14.47
CA PHE A 150 1.54 -2.36 -13.61
C PHE A 150 1.40 -3.67 -14.38
N ARG A 151 2.46 -4.47 -14.32
CA ARG A 151 2.54 -5.79 -14.96
C ARG A 151 1.36 -6.72 -14.64
N ILE A 152 0.75 -6.59 -13.47
CA ILE A 152 -0.40 -7.41 -13.05
C ILE A 152 -1.59 -7.31 -14.01
N PHE A 153 -1.80 -6.15 -14.65
CA PHE A 153 -2.89 -5.97 -15.62
C PHE A 153 -2.54 -6.58 -16.99
N ASP A 154 -1.28 -6.51 -17.43
CA ASP A 154 -0.83 -7.21 -18.62
C ASP A 154 -0.90 -8.73 -18.45
N GLU A 155 -0.59 -9.21 -17.25
CA GLU A 155 -0.74 -10.62 -16.89
C GLU A 155 -2.22 -11.04 -16.86
N ALA A 156 -3.11 -10.22 -16.32
CA ALA A 156 -4.54 -10.48 -16.34
C ALA A 156 -5.08 -10.65 -17.77
N VAL A 157 -4.60 -9.83 -18.72
CA VAL A 157 -4.92 -9.99 -20.14
C VAL A 157 -4.34 -11.30 -20.70
N SER A 158 -3.09 -11.59 -20.38
CA SER A 158 -2.41 -12.81 -20.91
C SER A 158 -3.03 -14.10 -20.40
N LEU A 159 -3.61 -14.08 -19.19
CA LEU A 159 -4.29 -15.21 -18.55
C LEU A 159 -5.77 -15.33 -18.95
N GLY A 160 -6.31 -14.32 -19.64
CA GLY A 160 -7.71 -14.30 -20.07
C GLY A 160 -8.69 -13.87 -18.97
N ASP A 161 -8.22 -13.28 -17.88
CA ASP A 161 -9.09 -12.74 -16.82
C ASP A 161 -9.87 -11.49 -17.28
N VAL A 162 -9.29 -10.77 -18.25
CA VAL A 162 -9.85 -9.60 -18.92
C VAL A 162 -9.23 -9.47 -20.31
N ASP A 163 -9.94 -8.91 -21.27
CA ASP A 163 -9.35 -8.54 -22.56
C ASP A 163 -8.93 -7.06 -22.59
N ARG A 164 -8.05 -6.69 -23.54
CA ARG A 164 -7.53 -5.32 -23.65
C ARG A 164 -8.65 -4.31 -23.92
N SER A 165 -9.61 -4.66 -24.75
CA SER A 165 -10.73 -3.78 -25.11
C SER A 165 -11.62 -3.48 -23.92
N THR A 166 -11.76 -4.43 -23.00
CA THR A 166 -12.46 -4.23 -21.72
C THR A 166 -11.71 -3.25 -20.82
N LEU A 167 -10.37 -3.37 -20.69
CA LEU A 167 -9.57 -2.40 -19.93
C LEU A 167 -9.66 -0.98 -20.51
N ASP A 168 -9.62 -0.85 -21.84
CA ASP A 168 -9.76 0.45 -22.51
C ASP A 168 -11.14 1.07 -22.23
N LYS A 169 -12.20 0.26 -22.24
CA LYS A 169 -13.56 0.69 -21.94
C LYS A 169 -13.73 1.04 -20.45
N MET A 170 -13.12 0.28 -19.55
CA MET A 170 -13.08 0.61 -18.13
C MET A 170 -12.44 1.98 -17.91
N GLU A 171 -11.31 2.27 -18.55
CA GLU A 171 -10.67 3.59 -18.49
C GLU A 171 -11.64 4.71 -18.87
N GLU A 172 -12.29 4.61 -20.03
CA GLU A 172 -13.25 5.61 -20.50
C GLU A 172 -14.39 5.83 -19.51
N ASN A 173 -14.94 4.76 -18.95
CA ASN A 173 -16.05 4.81 -18.02
C ASN A 173 -15.62 5.38 -16.66
N MET A 174 -14.43 5.00 -16.16
CA MET A 174 -13.87 5.53 -14.93
C MET A 174 -13.60 7.05 -15.03
N LEU A 175 -13.12 7.53 -16.17
CA LEU A 175 -12.95 8.97 -16.42
C LEU A 175 -14.31 9.70 -16.41
N LYS A 176 -15.33 9.17 -17.09
CA LYS A 176 -16.70 9.73 -17.05
C LYS A 176 -17.28 9.72 -15.64
N TRP A 177 -17.03 8.66 -14.89
CA TRP A 177 -17.46 8.57 -13.49
C TRP A 177 -16.76 9.65 -12.64
N ALA A 178 -15.49 9.91 -12.86
CA ALA A 178 -14.71 10.92 -12.14
C ALA A 178 -15.18 12.37 -12.43
N ASP A 179 -15.87 12.61 -13.53
CA ASP A 179 -16.47 13.91 -13.87
C ASP A 179 -17.83 14.14 -13.18
N ASN A 180 -18.38 13.11 -12.50
CA ASN A 180 -19.62 13.28 -11.76
C ASN A 180 -19.35 14.09 -10.47
N PRO A 181 -20.06 15.21 -10.24
CA PRO A 181 -19.89 16.05 -9.05
C PRO A 181 -20.20 15.32 -7.72
N GLU A 182 -20.99 14.26 -7.77
CA GLU A 182 -21.34 13.42 -6.61
C GLU A 182 -20.36 12.23 -6.43
N ALA A 183 -19.31 12.15 -7.27
CA ALA A 183 -18.35 11.05 -7.18
C ALA A 183 -17.58 11.08 -5.86
N PHE A 184 -17.54 9.94 -5.20
CA PHE A 184 -16.83 9.73 -3.94
C PHE A 184 -16.24 8.34 -3.92
N ILE A 185 -14.99 8.24 -3.48
CA ILE A 185 -14.32 6.98 -3.20
C ILE A 185 -13.54 7.06 -1.89
N ALA A 186 -13.62 6.03 -1.07
CA ALA A 186 -12.78 5.89 0.11
C ALA A 186 -12.28 4.47 0.28
N VAL A 187 -11.02 4.35 0.67
CA VAL A 187 -10.36 3.07 0.96
C VAL A 187 -9.94 3.01 2.42
N GLY A 188 -10.03 1.83 2.99
CA GLY A 188 -9.64 1.58 4.37
C GLY A 188 -8.13 1.81 4.56
N ARG A 189 -7.78 2.36 5.72
CA ARG A 189 -6.40 2.48 6.20
C ARG A 189 -6.33 2.02 7.64
N CYS A 190 -5.31 1.25 7.94
CA CYS A 190 -5.03 0.78 9.28
C CYS A 190 -3.66 1.27 9.72
N THR A 191 -3.61 1.83 10.91
CA THR A 191 -2.37 2.22 11.58
C THR A 191 -2.26 1.44 12.88
N ALA A 192 -1.10 0.84 13.11
CA ALA A 192 -0.80 0.17 14.36
C ALA A 192 0.52 0.69 14.94
N ILE A 193 0.56 0.84 16.26
CA ILE A 193 1.77 1.16 17.02
C ILE A 193 2.13 -0.06 17.86
N GLY A 194 3.38 -0.50 17.76
CA GLY A 194 3.90 -1.62 18.53
C GLY A 194 5.19 -1.27 19.25
N VAL A 195 5.43 -1.94 20.37
CA VAL A 195 6.63 -1.81 21.19
C VAL A 195 7.38 -3.15 21.19
N LYS A 196 8.73 -3.09 21.13
CA LYS A 196 9.59 -4.27 21.30
C LYS A 196 9.64 -4.71 22.74
#